data_f2232e9df85b64b97993e02aaaf37ef4
#
_entry.id   f2232e9df85b64b97993e02aaaf37ef4
#
_cell.length_a   1.000
_cell.length_b   1.000
_cell.length_c   1.000
_cell.angle_alpha   90.00
_cell.angle_beta   90.00
_cell.angle_gamma   90.00
#
_symmetry.space_group_name_H-M   'P 1'
#
loop_
_entity.id
_entity.type
_entity.pdbx_description
1 polymer ?
#
loop_
_entity_poly.entity_id
_entity_poly.type
_entity_poly.pdbx_seq_one_letter_code
_entity_poly.pdbx_strand_id
1 'polypeptide(L)'
;MTAQPTVADIGELSLLQQLQPFCSQALLGDDAAVLSPHSDATVVTTDVLVDGVHFSDRTTAPEDVGWRAIAANLSDLAAMGAMPIGVTVGLSLPGSVPVAWVKRVYKGMGDCLRQYGGEIIGGDIVQSAQMMLAITAIGTVTPQRALRRDRAQPGHVIVATGWHGASRAGLELLLQPDAAPLLSERDRQYFIQAHQRPIPRLDVVKRLATWPDDDFSAIAAMDSSDGLANAVLYLCQASSVGARLQRDCLPIPPALKAWVGPKLALDWCLYGGEDFELVLCLPPDRAAALLPDCGDAAAILGTVEAGREVLLVEGSEDSSLPLTWDSCFQHF
;
A
#
# COMPACT_ATOMS: atom_id res chain seq x y z
N MET A 1 -1.08 14.57 -38.03
CA MET A 1 -1.43 14.52 -36.59
C MET A 1 -0.75 15.72 -35.96
N THR A 2 -1.49 16.64 -35.40
CA THR A 2 -0.91 17.75 -34.62
C THR A 2 -0.30 17.17 -33.35
N ALA A 3 0.96 17.50 -33.07
CA ALA A 3 1.64 17.07 -31.85
C ALA A 3 0.80 17.51 -30.62
N GLN A 4 0.68 16.64 -29.64
CA GLN A 4 0.00 17.01 -28.39
C GLN A 4 0.85 18.04 -27.64
N PRO A 5 0.24 19.08 -27.04
CA PRO A 5 0.99 20.09 -26.32
C PRO A 5 1.69 19.48 -25.10
N THR A 6 2.94 19.87 -24.88
CA THR A 6 3.75 19.52 -23.72
C THR A 6 3.54 20.54 -22.59
N VAL A 7 4.05 20.22 -21.40
CA VAL A 7 4.01 21.15 -20.27
C VAL A 7 4.80 22.43 -20.58
N ALA A 8 5.95 22.32 -21.27
CA ALA A 8 6.73 23.48 -21.69
C ALA A 8 5.97 24.38 -22.67
N ASP A 9 5.11 23.82 -23.53
CA ASP A 9 4.33 24.59 -24.51
C ASP A 9 3.27 25.47 -23.86
N ILE A 10 2.66 25.02 -22.76
CA ILE A 10 1.56 25.75 -22.09
C ILE A 10 1.99 26.51 -20.84
N GLY A 11 3.11 26.15 -20.25
CA GLY A 11 3.63 26.72 -19.00
C GLY A 11 2.87 26.31 -17.75
N GLU A 12 3.45 26.63 -16.60
CA GLU A 12 2.96 26.22 -15.26
C GLU A 12 1.55 26.74 -14.97
N LEU A 13 1.29 28.03 -15.14
CA LEU A 13 -0.01 28.62 -14.79
C LEU A 13 -1.17 27.98 -15.58
N SER A 14 -0.96 27.72 -16.87
CA SER A 14 -1.98 27.06 -17.71
C SER A 14 -2.16 25.60 -17.32
N LEU A 15 -1.10 24.91 -16.91
CA LEU A 15 -1.20 23.54 -16.39
C LEU A 15 -2.00 23.53 -15.10
N LEU A 16 -1.68 24.37 -14.12
CA LEU A 16 -2.41 24.47 -12.85
C LEU A 16 -3.91 24.73 -13.07
N GLN A 17 -4.27 25.66 -13.96
CA GLN A 17 -5.68 25.90 -14.33
C GLN A 17 -6.37 24.63 -14.86
N GLN A 18 -5.68 23.83 -15.67
CA GLN A 18 -6.23 22.60 -16.22
C GLN A 18 -6.33 21.46 -15.19
N LEU A 19 -5.59 21.54 -14.09
CA LEU A 19 -5.63 20.55 -13.00
C LEU A 19 -6.64 20.92 -11.90
N GLN A 20 -7.05 22.17 -11.77
CA GLN A 20 -8.06 22.61 -10.80
C GLN A 20 -9.32 21.74 -10.72
N PRO A 21 -9.90 21.23 -11.83
CA PRO A 21 -11.09 20.37 -11.76
C PRO A 21 -10.91 19.05 -11.02
N PHE A 22 -9.66 18.61 -10.81
CA PHE A 22 -9.35 17.38 -10.07
C PHE A 22 -9.15 17.60 -8.57
N CYS A 23 -9.12 18.84 -8.12
CA CYS A 23 -8.79 19.25 -6.76
C CYS A 23 -10.04 19.78 -6.03
N SER A 24 -9.94 19.89 -4.70
CA SER A 24 -10.99 20.49 -3.88
C SER A 24 -11.19 21.95 -4.20
N GLN A 25 -12.35 22.32 -4.74
CA GLN A 25 -12.67 23.71 -5.06
C GLN A 25 -12.85 24.59 -3.81
N ALA A 26 -13.13 23.99 -2.66
CA ALA A 26 -13.33 24.69 -1.39
C ALA A 26 -12.02 25.04 -0.67
N LEU A 27 -10.92 24.37 -1.02
CA LEU A 27 -9.64 24.46 -0.29
C LEU A 27 -8.49 25.01 -1.16
N LEU A 28 -8.75 25.25 -2.44
CA LEU A 28 -7.77 25.86 -3.36
C LEU A 28 -7.96 27.36 -3.49
N GLY A 29 -6.87 28.05 -3.80
CA GLY A 29 -6.89 29.48 -4.17
C GLY A 29 -6.06 30.38 -3.27
N ASP A 30 -5.66 29.89 -2.11
CA ASP A 30 -4.72 30.52 -1.18
C ASP A 30 -3.38 29.79 -1.18
N ASP A 31 -2.37 30.34 -0.46
CA ASP A 31 -1.03 29.75 -0.33
C ASP A 31 -1.04 28.38 0.37
N ALA A 32 -2.09 28.08 1.14
CA ALA A 32 -2.27 26.80 1.84
C ALA A 32 -3.75 26.47 2.07
N ALA A 33 -4.05 25.17 2.16
CA ALA A 33 -5.37 24.71 2.56
C ALA A 33 -5.60 24.90 4.06
N VAL A 34 -6.74 25.47 4.43
CA VAL A 34 -7.16 25.61 5.84
C VAL A 34 -8.11 24.48 6.19
N LEU A 35 -7.63 23.54 7.01
CA LEU A 35 -8.44 22.44 7.51
C LEU A 35 -9.10 22.86 8.83
N SER A 36 -10.40 22.59 8.97
CA SER A 36 -11.11 22.86 10.23
C SER A 36 -10.53 21.99 11.36
N PRO A 37 -10.38 22.53 12.58
CA PRO A 37 -9.94 21.73 13.71
C PRO A 37 -10.98 20.66 14.03
N HIS A 38 -10.51 19.47 14.40
CA HIS A 38 -11.34 18.34 14.85
C HIS A 38 -10.80 17.80 16.19
N SER A 39 -11.63 17.05 16.91
CA SER A 39 -11.27 16.45 18.20
C SER A 39 -10.32 15.25 18.08
N ASP A 40 -10.26 14.66 16.90
CA ASP A 40 -9.44 13.50 16.59
C ASP A 40 -7.97 13.87 16.35
N ALA A 41 -7.09 12.90 16.49
CA ALA A 41 -5.67 13.07 16.15
C ALA A 41 -5.50 13.14 14.63
N THR A 42 -4.60 14.01 14.20
CA THR A 42 -4.17 14.08 12.79
C THR A 42 -3.05 13.07 12.55
N VAL A 43 -3.19 12.28 11.49
CA VAL A 43 -2.17 11.38 10.97
C VAL A 43 -1.65 11.96 9.66
N VAL A 44 -0.34 12.01 9.51
CA VAL A 44 0.32 12.53 8.30
C VAL A 44 1.36 11.52 7.84
N THR A 45 1.36 11.22 6.54
CA THR A 45 2.37 10.39 5.90
C THR A 45 2.79 10.98 4.56
N THR A 46 3.94 10.55 4.04
CA THR A 46 4.42 10.97 2.70
C THR A 46 5.17 9.84 2.02
N ASP A 47 4.73 9.50 0.81
CA ASP A 47 5.44 8.63 -0.12
C ASP A 47 5.85 9.35 -1.39
N VAL A 48 6.97 8.89 -1.96
CA VAL A 48 7.51 9.42 -3.21
C VAL A 48 7.62 8.31 -4.25
N LEU A 49 6.95 8.48 -5.39
CA LEU A 49 7.08 7.61 -6.55
C LEU A 49 8.01 8.24 -7.58
N VAL A 50 9.00 7.49 -8.04
CA VAL A 50 10.02 7.93 -9.00
C VAL A 50 9.90 7.11 -10.28
N ASP A 51 9.90 7.78 -11.43
CA ASP A 51 9.94 7.13 -12.75
C ASP A 51 11.20 6.28 -12.91
N GLY A 52 11.05 5.08 -13.46
CA GLY A 52 12.11 4.09 -13.59
C GLY A 52 12.39 3.29 -12.32
N VAL A 53 11.79 3.65 -11.16
CA VAL A 53 11.91 2.92 -9.89
C VAL A 53 10.56 2.31 -9.48
N HIS A 54 9.53 3.13 -9.29
CA HIS A 54 8.21 2.71 -8.80
C HIS A 54 7.16 2.57 -9.91
N PHE A 55 7.39 3.18 -11.05
CA PHE A 55 6.55 3.08 -12.25
C PHE A 55 7.39 3.32 -13.51
N SER A 56 6.86 2.92 -14.65
CA SER A 56 7.43 3.22 -15.97
C SER A 56 6.36 3.12 -17.04
N ASP A 57 6.59 3.71 -18.21
CA ASP A 57 5.67 3.61 -19.36
C ASP A 57 5.45 2.15 -19.82
N ARG A 58 6.34 1.22 -19.44
CA ARG A 58 6.23 -0.21 -19.79
C ARG A 58 5.21 -0.94 -18.89
N THR A 59 5.05 -0.49 -17.65
CA THR A 59 4.31 -1.24 -16.62
C THR A 59 3.04 -0.54 -16.17
N THR A 60 2.98 0.81 -16.31
CA THR A 60 1.95 1.58 -15.60
C THR A 60 1.43 2.71 -16.49
N ALA A 61 0.17 2.65 -16.87
CA ALA A 61 -0.48 3.75 -17.57
C ALA A 61 -0.61 4.98 -16.65
N PRO A 62 -0.71 6.20 -17.19
CA PRO A 62 -0.75 7.42 -16.37
C PRO A 62 -1.84 7.42 -15.30
N GLU A 63 -3.03 6.89 -15.59
CA GLU A 63 -4.11 6.76 -14.60
C GLU A 63 -3.72 5.83 -13.46
N ASP A 64 -2.99 4.75 -13.78
CA ASP A 64 -2.56 3.78 -12.78
C ASP A 64 -1.39 4.32 -11.94
N VAL A 65 -0.53 5.17 -12.52
CA VAL A 65 0.48 5.93 -11.75
C VAL A 65 -0.20 6.79 -10.69
N GLY A 66 -1.24 7.55 -11.09
CA GLY A 66 -2.00 8.37 -10.16
C GLY A 66 -2.72 7.56 -9.08
N TRP A 67 -3.32 6.44 -9.46
CA TRP A 67 -3.96 5.52 -8.51
C TRP A 67 -2.96 4.99 -7.47
N ARG A 68 -1.82 4.44 -7.91
CA ARG A 68 -0.77 3.89 -7.05
C ARG A 68 -0.23 4.93 -6.07
N ALA A 69 0.04 6.15 -6.56
CA ALA A 69 0.57 7.23 -5.73
C ALA A 69 -0.38 7.56 -4.57
N ILE A 70 -1.69 7.57 -4.81
CA ILE A 70 -2.68 7.76 -3.75
C ILE A 70 -2.81 6.52 -2.88
N ALA A 71 -2.92 5.32 -3.49
CA ALA A 71 -3.17 4.08 -2.76
C ALA A 71 -2.05 3.75 -1.77
N ALA A 72 -0.77 3.98 -2.11
CA ALA A 72 0.37 3.81 -1.19
C ALA A 72 0.19 4.65 0.08
N ASN A 73 -0.06 5.94 -0.07
CA ASN A 73 -0.26 6.84 1.06
C ASN A 73 -1.53 6.53 1.87
N LEU A 74 -2.61 6.10 1.21
CA LEU A 74 -3.82 5.65 1.91
C LEU A 74 -3.61 4.33 2.66
N SER A 75 -2.67 3.49 2.21
CA SER A 75 -2.25 2.27 2.89
C SER A 75 -1.61 2.59 4.24
N ASP A 76 -0.74 3.59 4.30
CA ASP A 76 -0.17 4.09 5.56
C ASP A 76 -1.25 4.60 6.52
N LEU A 77 -2.20 5.39 6.01
CA LEU A 77 -3.32 5.84 6.84
C LEU A 77 -4.13 4.64 7.37
N ALA A 78 -4.36 3.63 6.54
CA ALA A 78 -5.04 2.40 6.96
C ALA A 78 -4.25 1.64 8.03
N ALA A 79 -2.93 1.53 7.88
CA ALA A 79 -2.04 0.91 8.87
C ALA A 79 -2.07 1.62 10.22
N MET A 80 -2.39 2.92 10.24
CA MET A 80 -2.57 3.72 11.44
C MET A 80 -4.02 3.76 11.96
N GLY A 81 -4.96 3.06 11.30
CA GLY A 81 -6.38 3.09 11.64
C GLY A 81 -7.07 4.42 11.31
N ALA A 82 -6.45 5.25 10.46
CA ALA A 82 -6.93 6.58 10.13
C ALA A 82 -7.80 6.59 8.87
N MET A 83 -8.77 7.51 8.85
CA MET A 83 -9.57 7.81 7.67
C MET A 83 -9.02 9.05 6.95
N PRO A 84 -8.92 9.03 5.60
CA PRO A 84 -8.34 10.13 4.86
C PRO A 84 -9.20 11.39 4.89
N ILE A 85 -8.55 12.56 5.00
CA ILE A 85 -9.14 13.89 4.82
C ILE A 85 -8.78 14.41 3.43
N GLY A 86 -7.50 14.38 3.08
CA GLY A 86 -7.03 14.91 1.82
C GLY A 86 -5.54 14.67 1.59
N VAL A 87 -5.11 15.02 0.38
CA VAL A 87 -3.71 14.86 -0.03
C VAL A 87 -3.18 16.13 -0.66
N THR A 88 -1.87 16.39 -0.47
CA THR A 88 -1.14 17.35 -1.30
C THR A 88 -0.25 16.61 -2.30
N VAL A 89 -0.05 17.21 -3.48
CA VAL A 89 0.68 16.59 -4.59
C VAL A 89 1.88 17.45 -4.96
N GLY A 90 3.07 17.01 -4.65
CA GLY A 90 4.31 17.54 -5.21
C GLY A 90 4.62 16.82 -6.52
N LEU A 91 4.59 17.53 -7.65
CA LEU A 91 4.84 16.97 -8.96
C LEU A 91 6.09 17.57 -9.59
N SER A 92 7.10 16.74 -9.81
CA SER A 92 8.34 17.07 -10.50
C SER A 92 8.35 16.40 -11.87
N LEU A 93 8.58 17.13 -12.96
CA LEU A 93 8.53 16.55 -14.30
C LEU A 93 9.35 17.34 -15.34
N PRO A 94 9.85 16.66 -16.40
CA PRO A 94 10.43 17.33 -17.56
C PRO A 94 9.38 18.17 -18.32
N GLY A 95 9.81 19.30 -18.84
CA GLY A 95 8.93 20.18 -19.65
C GLY A 95 8.40 19.51 -20.93
N SER A 96 9.03 18.43 -21.41
CA SER A 96 8.62 17.64 -22.57
C SER A 96 7.44 16.70 -22.32
N VAL A 97 6.99 16.54 -21.07
CA VAL A 97 5.86 15.66 -20.73
C VAL A 97 4.57 16.19 -21.36
N PRO A 98 3.78 15.36 -22.05
CA PRO A 98 2.49 15.77 -22.59
C PRO A 98 1.51 16.20 -21.49
N VAL A 99 0.83 17.29 -21.66
CA VAL A 99 -0.22 17.76 -20.74
C VAL A 99 -1.30 16.70 -20.53
N ALA A 100 -1.64 15.95 -21.58
CA ALA A 100 -2.59 14.84 -21.51
C ALA A 100 -2.14 13.75 -20.54
N TRP A 101 -0.82 13.46 -20.44
CA TRP A 101 -0.26 12.51 -19.49
C TRP A 101 -0.53 12.97 -18.05
N VAL A 102 -0.20 14.22 -17.73
CA VAL A 102 -0.42 14.81 -16.39
C VAL A 102 -1.90 14.75 -16.00
N LYS A 103 -2.80 15.14 -16.90
CA LYS A 103 -4.25 15.10 -16.64
C LYS A 103 -4.76 13.69 -16.37
N ARG A 104 -4.22 12.68 -17.04
CA ARG A 104 -4.55 11.26 -16.82
C ARG A 104 -4.05 10.79 -15.45
N VAL A 105 -2.86 11.21 -15.00
CA VAL A 105 -2.37 10.95 -13.64
C VAL A 105 -3.33 11.52 -12.60
N TYR A 106 -3.70 12.81 -12.73
CA TYR A 106 -4.65 13.43 -11.79
C TYR A 106 -6.04 12.80 -11.84
N LYS A 107 -6.45 12.31 -13.02
CA LYS A 107 -7.68 11.52 -13.13
C LYS A 107 -7.58 10.23 -12.29
N GLY A 108 -6.48 9.50 -12.38
CA GLY A 108 -6.25 8.28 -11.59
C GLY A 108 -6.21 8.54 -10.09
N MET A 109 -5.58 9.64 -9.66
CA MET A 109 -5.62 10.11 -8.28
C MET A 109 -7.06 10.35 -7.81
N GLY A 110 -7.83 11.12 -8.60
CA GLY A 110 -9.22 11.41 -8.29
C GLY A 110 -10.12 10.16 -8.29
N ASP A 111 -9.85 9.17 -9.15
CA ASP A 111 -10.57 7.90 -9.17
C ASP A 111 -10.34 7.12 -7.85
N CYS A 112 -9.10 7.06 -7.36
CA CYS A 112 -8.74 6.43 -6.09
C CYS A 112 -9.39 7.14 -4.90
N LEU A 113 -9.26 8.46 -4.82
CA LEU A 113 -9.83 9.26 -3.74
C LEU A 113 -11.37 9.18 -3.70
N ARG A 114 -12.04 9.15 -4.84
CA ARG A 114 -13.51 8.95 -4.88
C ARG A 114 -13.93 7.61 -4.30
N GLN A 115 -13.12 6.57 -4.48
CA GLN A 115 -13.45 5.24 -3.98
C GLN A 115 -13.17 5.11 -2.48
N TYR A 116 -12.07 5.69 -2.01
CA TYR A 116 -11.60 5.45 -0.63
C TYR A 116 -11.79 6.63 0.31
N GLY A 117 -12.02 7.80 -0.21
CA GLY A 117 -12.21 9.04 0.55
C GLY A 117 -11.03 9.99 0.43
N GLY A 118 -11.27 11.24 0.82
CA GLY A 118 -10.31 12.33 0.69
C GLY A 118 -10.42 13.07 -0.64
N GLU A 119 -9.64 14.14 -0.77
CA GLU A 119 -9.59 15.00 -1.98
C GLU A 119 -8.19 15.60 -2.13
N ILE A 120 -7.86 16.09 -3.32
CA ILE A 120 -6.61 16.83 -3.53
C ILE A 120 -6.82 18.25 -3.00
N ILE A 121 -6.10 18.60 -1.93
CA ILE A 121 -6.27 19.86 -1.18
C ILE A 121 -5.14 20.88 -1.43
N GLY A 122 -4.14 20.52 -2.24
CA GLY A 122 -3.03 21.40 -2.56
C GLY A 122 -1.93 20.66 -3.30
N GLY A 123 -0.86 21.39 -3.62
CA GLY A 123 0.30 20.79 -4.27
C GLY A 123 1.22 21.84 -4.87
N ASP A 124 2.29 21.34 -5.48
CA ASP A 124 3.29 22.15 -6.17
C ASP A 124 3.76 21.43 -7.45
N ILE A 125 4.17 22.19 -8.46
CA ILE A 125 4.70 21.65 -9.71
C ILE A 125 6.04 22.30 -10.03
N VAL A 126 7.06 21.47 -10.20
CA VAL A 126 8.41 21.96 -10.52
C VAL A 126 8.97 21.29 -11.77
N GLN A 127 9.77 22.03 -12.53
CA GLN A 127 10.50 21.45 -13.64
C GLN A 127 11.74 20.70 -13.14
N SER A 128 11.93 19.47 -13.59
CA SER A 128 13.07 18.62 -13.26
C SER A 128 13.39 17.68 -14.43
N ALA A 129 14.61 17.14 -14.44
CA ALA A 129 14.96 16.06 -15.38
C ALA A 129 14.34 14.71 -14.97
N GLN A 130 14.10 14.49 -13.66
CA GLN A 130 13.50 13.29 -13.13
C GLN A 130 12.01 13.51 -12.83
N MET A 131 11.18 12.58 -13.31
CA MET A 131 9.76 12.59 -12.96
C MET A 131 9.54 11.96 -11.59
N MET A 132 8.88 12.68 -10.69
CA MET A 132 8.54 12.22 -9.34
C MET A 132 7.16 12.74 -8.93
N LEU A 133 6.48 11.93 -8.14
CA LEU A 133 5.25 12.29 -7.43
C LEU A 133 5.49 12.12 -5.94
N ALA A 134 5.47 13.20 -5.19
CA ALA A 134 5.50 13.21 -3.73
C ALA A 134 4.09 13.49 -3.22
N ILE A 135 3.46 12.51 -2.60
CA ILE A 135 2.11 12.66 -2.04
C ILE A 135 2.23 12.76 -0.52
N THR A 136 1.67 13.80 0.06
CA THR A 136 1.47 13.86 1.50
C THR A 136 -0.01 13.64 1.79
N ALA A 137 -0.34 12.57 2.49
CA ALA A 137 -1.71 12.27 2.90
C ALA A 137 -1.95 12.71 4.35
N ILE A 138 -3.12 13.28 4.59
CA ILE A 138 -3.61 13.72 5.89
C ILE A 138 -4.87 12.93 6.20
N GLY A 139 -4.91 12.31 7.37
CA GLY A 139 -6.05 11.57 7.88
C GLY A 139 -6.35 11.89 9.33
N THR A 140 -7.45 11.37 9.83
CA THR A 140 -7.86 11.48 11.23
C THR A 140 -8.12 10.13 11.84
N VAL A 141 -7.84 10.01 13.14
CA VAL A 141 -8.15 8.86 13.96
C VAL A 141 -8.45 9.30 15.39
N THR A 142 -9.44 8.70 16.02
CA THR A 142 -9.63 8.87 17.46
C THR A 142 -8.36 8.41 18.19
N PRO A 143 -7.75 9.23 19.08
CA PRO A 143 -6.41 8.95 19.63
C PRO A 143 -6.24 7.55 20.22
N GLN A 144 -7.28 7.04 20.91
CA GLN A 144 -7.29 5.70 21.52
C GLN A 144 -7.36 4.58 20.48
N ARG A 145 -7.84 4.87 19.27
CA ARG A 145 -8.00 3.91 18.14
C ARG A 145 -6.84 3.93 17.16
N ALA A 146 -5.86 4.82 17.32
CA ALA A 146 -4.68 4.82 16.48
C ALA A 146 -3.94 3.49 16.60
N LEU A 147 -3.83 2.77 15.49
CA LEU A 147 -3.05 1.53 15.42
C LEU A 147 -1.57 1.86 15.46
N ARG A 148 -0.77 0.99 16.06
CA ARG A 148 0.67 1.22 16.23
C ARG A 148 1.44 -0.08 16.08
N ARG A 149 2.69 -0.01 15.67
CA ARG A 149 3.56 -1.17 15.50
C ARG A 149 4.01 -1.82 16.82
N ASP A 150 3.99 -1.07 17.93
CA ASP A 150 4.60 -1.39 19.23
C ASP A 150 3.65 -2.09 20.23
N ARG A 151 2.53 -2.68 19.74
CA ARG A 151 1.49 -3.28 20.60
C ARG A 151 1.35 -4.79 20.50
N ALA A 152 2.21 -5.46 19.72
CA ALA A 152 2.17 -6.92 19.65
C ALA A 152 2.63 -7.52 20.97
N GLN A 153 1.94 -8.59 21.42
CA GLN A 153 2.21 -9.28 22.68
C GLN A 153 2.32 -10.79 22.44
N PRO A 154 3.16 -11.50 23.20
CA PRO A 154 3.17 -12.96 23.16
C PRO A 154 1.76 -13.53 23.37
N GLY A 155 1.36 -14.48 22.51
CA GLY A 155 0.02 -15.04 22.46
C GLY A 155 -0.94 -14.36 21.48
N HIS A 156 -0.59 -13.22 20.91
CA HIS A 156 -1.31 -12.66 19.74
C HIS A 156 -1.11 -13.56 18.53
N VAL A 157 -2.06 -13.58 17.63
CA VAL A 157 -1.91 -14.14 16.29
C VAL A 157 -1.55 -13.06 15.28
N ILE A 158 -0.86 -13.45 14.22
CA ILE A 158 -0.47 -12.58 13.12
C ILE A 158 -1.43 -12.83 11.97
N VAL A 159 -2.12 -11.78 11.54
CA VAL A 159 -3.11 -11.82 10.44
C VAL A 159 -2.60 -11.00 9.27
N ALA A 160 -2.66 -11.55 8.06
CA ALA A 160 -2.58 -10.78 6.82
C ALA A 160 -3.98 -10.65 6.22
N THR A 161 -4.33 -9.49 5.72
CA THR A 161 -5.68 -9.17 5.25
C THR A 161 -5.97 -9.61 3.82
N GLY A 162 -4.96 -10.07 3.08
CA GLY A 162 -5.13 -10.53 1.70
C GLY A 162 -3.91 -11.23 1.13
N TRP A 163 -3.94 -11.47 -0.20
CA TRP A 163 -2.89 -12.17 -0.92
C TRP A 163 -1.59 -11.39 -0.95
N HIS A 164 -0.46 -12.11 -0.84
CA HIS A 164 0.88 -11.56 -0.97
C HIS A 164 1.63 -12.20 -2.16
N GLY A 165 2.47 -11.38 -2.81
CA GLY A 165 3.17 -11.73 -4.04
C GLY A 165 2.36 -11.48 -5.31
N ALA A 166 1.12 -10.99 -5.20
CA ALA A 166 0.26 -10.71 -6.34
C ALA A 166 0.76 -9.50 -7.14
N SER A 167 1.20 -8.43 -6.47
CA SER A 167 1.78 -7.25 -7.12
C SER A 167 3.07 -7.61 -7.86
N ARG A 168 3.97 -8.37 -7.24
CA ARG A 168 5.21 -8.84 -7.87
C ARG A 168 4.92 -9.70 -9.10
N ALA A 169 3.90 -10.57 -9.04
CA ALA A 169 3.46 -11.37 -10.18
C ALA A 169 2.94 -10.49 -11.33
N GLY A 170 2.18 -9.46 -11.01
CA GLY A 170 1.68 -8.48 -11.98
C GLY A 170 2.81 -7.72 -12.68
N LEU A 171 3.79 -7.26 -11.91
CA LEU A 171 4.99 -6.61 -12.47
C LEU A 171 5.72 -7.53 -13.44
N GLU A 172 5.93 -8.81 -13.08
CA GLU A 172 6.60 -9.76 -13.95
C GLU A 172 5.86 -9.98 -15.27
N LEU A 173 4.52 -10.10 -15.22
CA LEU A 173 3.68 -10.23 -16.42
C LEU A 173 3.71 -8.99 -17.32
N LEU A 174 3.84 -7.79 -16.75
CA LEU A 174 3.97 -6.53 -17.51
C LEU A 174 5.34 -6.39 -18.15
N LEU A 175 6.39 -6.83 -17.47
CA LEU A 175 7.77 -6.82 -17.99
C LEU A 175 8.00 -7.93 -19.03
N GLN A 176 7.37 -9.09 -18.85
CA GLN A 176 7.52 -10.30 -19.66
C GLN A 176 6.13 -10.89 -19.98
N PRO A 177 5.37 -10.32 -20.95
CA PRO A 177 3.99 -10.73 -21.23
C PRO A 177 3.83 -12.22 -21.60
N ASP A 178 4.86 -12.83 -22.16
CA ASP A 178 4.85 -14.23 -22.58
C ASP A 178 5.32 -15.23 -21.49
N ALA A 179 5.70 -14.73 -20.30
CA ALA A 179 6.28 -15.57 -19.24
C ALA A 179 5.30 -16.61 -18.66
N ALA A 180 4.00 -16.42 -18.81
CA ALA A 180 2.96 -17.28 -18.21
C ALA A 180 1.92 -17.75 -19.25
N PRO A 181 2.29 -18.59 -20.22
CA PRO A 181 1.38 -18.98 -21.30
C PRO A 181 0.18 -19.84 -20.84
N LEU A 182 0.30 -20.50 -19.69
CA LEU A 182 -0.75 -21.37 -19.11
C LEU A 182 -1.60 -20.66 -18.06
N LEU A 183 -1.30 -19.42 -17.70
CA LEU A 183 -2.09 -18.66 -16.73
C LEU A 183 -3.43 -18.26 -17.37
N SER A 184 -4.52 -18.44 -16.63
CA SER A 184 -5.82 -17.98 -17.10
C SER A 184 -5.86 -16.46 -17.31
N GLU A 185 -6.66 -15.97 -18.26
CA GLU A 185 -6.81 -14.53 -18.48
C GLU A 185 -7.32 -13.80 -17.22
N ARG A 186 -8.20 -14.46 -16.45
CA ARG A 186 -8.69 -13.93 -15.17
C ARG A 186 -7.57 -13.73 -14.18
N ASP A 187 -6.69 -14.72 -13.99
CA ASP A 187 -5.57 -14.64 -13.05
C ASP A 187 -4.51 -13.66 -13.53
N ARG A 188 -4.27 -13.61 -14.84
CA ARG A 188 -3.37 -12.62 -15.46
C ARG A 188 -3.85 -11.20 -15.16
N GLN A 189 -5.11 -10.90 -15.42
CA GLN A 189 -5.69 -9.59 -15.15
C GLN A 189 -5.68 -9.25 -13.66
N TYR A 190 -5.98 -10.22 -12.79
CA TYR A 190 -5.92 -10.04 -11.35
C TYR A 190 -4.53 -9.60 -10.89
N PHE A 191 -3.46 -10.30 -11.32
CA PHE A 191 -2.10 -9.95 -10.94
C PHE A 191 -1.68 -8.59 -11.49
N ILE A 192 -1.97 -8.30 -12.76
CA ILE A 192 -1.67 -7.00 -13.37
C ILE A 192 -2.39 -5.89 -12.60
N GLN A 193 -3.65 -6.09 -12.25
CA GLN A 193 -4.43 -5.10 -11.51
C GLN A 193 -3.93 -4.94 -10.07
N ALA A 194 -3.52 -6.01 -9.40
CA ALA A 194 -2.91 -5.95 -8.08
C ALA A 194 -1.65 -5.06 -8.07
N HIS A 195 -0.83 -5.13 -9.14
CA HIS A 195 0.31 -4.24 -9.30
C HIS A 195 -0.09 -2.82 -9.67
N GLN A 196 -0.95 -2.64 -10.69
CA GLN A 196 -1.28 -1.31 -11.24
C GLN A 196 -2.22 -0.51 -10.36
N ARG A 197 -3.14 -1.16 -9.63
CA ARG A 197 -4.17 -0.53 -8.80
C ARG A 197 -4.32 -1.22 -7.45
N PRO A 198 -3.29 -1.14 -6.59
CA PRO A 198 -3.37 -1.73 -5.26
C PRO A 198 -4.55 -1.15 -4.47
N ILE A 199 -5.03 -1.94 -3.51
CA ILE A 199 -6.20 -1.61 -2.67
C ILE A 199 -5.70 -1.19 -1.30
N PRO A 200 -5.80 0.09 -0.90
CA PRO A 200 -5.53 0.49 0.48
C PRO A 200 -6.64 -0.06 1.37
N ARG A 201 -6.29 -0.83 2.38
CA ARG A 201 -7.23 -1.62 3.18
C ARG A 201 -8.06 -0.76 4.18
N LEU A 202 -8.62 0.35 3.71
CA LEU A 202 -9.54 1.20 4.48
C LEU A 202 -10.89 0.51 4.80
N ASP A 203 -11.24 -0.55 4.09
CA ASP A 203 -12.34 -1.46 4.44
C ASP A 203 -12.12 -2.10 5.81
N VAL A 204 -10.90 -2.56 6.09
CA VAL A 204 -10.51 -3.12 7.40
C VAL A 204 -10.60 -2.05 8.50
N VAL A 205 -10.13 -0.82 8.23
CA VAL A 205 -10.25 0.30 9.18
C VAL A 205 -11.71 0.58 9.52
N LYS A 206 -12.59 0.63 8.51
CA LYS A 206 -14.04 0.80 8.71
C LYS A 206 -14.64 -0.32 9.55
N ARG A 207 -14.18 -1.54 9.36
CA ARG A 207 -14.62 -2.69 10.15
C ARG A 207 -14.14 -2.58 11.59
N LEU A 208 -12.86 -2.30 11.81
CA LEU A 208 -12.31 -2.07 13.15
C LEU A 208 -13.03 -0.94 13.86
N ALA A 209 -13.40 0.13 13.16
CA ALA A 209 -14.14 1.27 13.75
C ALA A 209 -15.46 0.89 14.43
N THR A 210 -16.02 -0.29 14.15
CA THR A 210 -17.22 -0.82 14.83
C THR A 210 -16.94 -1.51 16.17
N TRP A 211 -15.65 -1.69 16.52
CA TRP A 211 -15.24 -2.36 17.77
C TRP A 211 -15.20 -1.38 18.95
N PRO A 212 -15.29 -1.88 20.20
CA PRO A 212 -15.07 -1.05 21.39
C PRO A 212 -13.68 -0.43 21.44
N ASP A 213 -13.54 0.73 22.09
CA ASP A 213 -12.27 1.48 22.16
C ASP A 213 -11.15 0.69 22.85
N ASP A 214 -11.48 -0.07 23.88
CA ASP A 214 -10.51 -0.84 24.66
C ASP A 214 -9.78 -1.92 23.83
N ASP A 215 -10.40 -2.38 22.74
CA ASP A 215 -9.82 -3.40 21.86
C ASP A 215 -8.61 -2.90 21.09
N PHE A 216 -8.55 -1.60 20.77
CA PHE A 216 -7.48 -1.03 19.94
C PHE A 216 -6.12 -1.00 20.62
N SER A 217 -6.08 -0.96 21.97
CA SER A 217 -4.84 -0.96 22.73
C SER A 217 -4.01 -2.26 22.55
N ALA A 218 -4.66 -3.35 22.13
CA ALA A 218 -4.07 -4.67 21.94
C ALA A 218 -3.84 -5.00 20.45
N ILE A 219 -3.94 -4.04 19.52
CA ILE A 219 -3.71 -4.28 18.10
C ILE A 219 -2.42 -3.59 17.66
N ALA A 220 -1.45 -4.38 17.20
CA ALA A 220 -0.34 -3.83 16.42
C ALA A 220 -0.64 -3.98 14.93
N ALA A 221 -0.28 -2.96 14.14
CA ALA A 221 -0.55 -2.94 12.71
C ALA A 221 0.57 -2.29 11.91
N MET A 222 0.75 -2.77 10.70
CA MET A 222 1.58 -2.21 9.64
C MET A 222 1.01 -2.63 8.29
N ASP A 223 1.25 -1.86 7.24
CA ASP A 223 1.01 -2.32 5.87
C ASP A 223 2.22 -3.10 5.31
N SER A 224 2.02 -3.84 4.24
CA SER A 224 3.04 -4.66 3.60
C SER A 224 3.55 -4.03 2.29
N SER A 225 3.95 -2.78 2.33
CA SER A 225 4.52 -2.04 1.19
C SER A 225 5.84 -2.68 0.69
N ASP A 226 6.73 -3.07 1.62
CA ASP A 226 8.04 -3.67 1.32
C ASP A 226 8.05 -5.20 1.45
N GLY A 227 6.88 -5.83 1.51
CA GLY A 227 6.69 -7.26 1.63
C GLY A 227 6.29 -7.75 3.02
N LEU A 228 5.75 -8.96 3.04
CA LEU A 228 5.19 -9.56 4.26
C LEU A 228 6.25 -9.78 5.35
N ALA A 229 7.43 -10.26 4.97
CA ALA A 229 8.52 -10.50 5.93
C ALA A 229 8.96 -9.20 6.59
N ASN A 230 9.08 -8.12 5.82
CA ASN A 230 9.44 -6.79 6.30
C ASN A 230 8.41 -6.30 7.34
N ALA A 231 7.12 -6.39 7.05
CA ALA A 231 6.06 -5.96 7.95
C ALA A 231 6.08 -6.75 9.28
N VAL A 232 6.23 -8.07 9.23
CA VAL A 232 6.32 -8.90 10.45
C VAL A 232 7.56 -8.56 11.27
N LEU A 233 8.72 -8.39 10.63
CA LEU A 233 9.97 -8.03 11.31
C LEU A 233 9.86 -6.69 12.02
N TYR A 234 9.27 -5.66 11.38
CA TYR A 234 9.06 -4.34 12.00
C TYR A 234 8.08 -4.40 13.18
N LEU A 235 6.98 -5.15 13.06
CA LEU A 235 6.03 -5.34 14.16
C LEU A 235 6.69 -6.02 15.37
N CYS A 236 7.48 -7.07 15.12
CA CYS A 236 8.21 -7.79 16.17
C CYS A 236 9.30 -6.90 16.80
N GLN A 237 10.05 -6.18 16.01
CA GLN A 237 11.09 -5.26 16.49
C GLN A 237 10.50 -4.13 17.34
N ALA A 238 9.45 -3.47 16.85
CA ALA A 238 8.81 -2.35 17.55
C ALA A 238 8.19 -2.79 18.88
N SER A 239 7.66 -4.02 18.92
CA SER A 239 7.04 -4.61 20.11
C SER A 239 8.03 -5.37 21.02
N SER A 240 9.29 -5.52 20.62
CA SER A 240 10.32 -6.33 21.34
C SER A 240 9.89 -7.79 21.56
N VAL A 241 9.28 -8.41 20.57
CA VAL A 241 8.79 -9.78 20.56
C VAL A 241 9.39 -10.60 19.42
N GLY A 242 9.21 -11.91 19.44
CA GLY A 242 9.46 -12.82 18.32
C GLY A 242 8.17 -13.27 17.65
N ALA A 243 8.29 -14.07 16.60
CA ALA A 243 7.15 -14.65 15.91
C ALA A 243 7.48 -16.00 15.30
N ARG A 244 6.45 -16.85 15.17
CA ARG A 244 6.50 -18.12 14.47
C ARG A 244 5.41 -18.15 13.40
N LEU A 245 5.82 -18.08 12.14
CA LEU A 245 4.94 -18.16 10.98
C LEU A 245 4.85 -19.58 10.45
N GLN A 246 3.68 -20.02 10.06
CA GLN A 246 3.44 -21.31 9.42
C GLN A 246 3.48 -21.13 7.90
N ARG A 247 4.41 -21.78 7.22
CA ARG A 247 4.60 -21.71 5.77
C ARG A 247 3.32 -21.99 4.98
N ASP A 248 2.57 -23.02 5.43
CA ASP A 248 1.35 -23.45 4.75
C ASP A 248 0.16 -22.48 4.95
N CYS A 249 0.27 -21.58 5.94
CA CYS A 249 -0.73 -20.56 6.22
C CYS A 249 -0.47 -19.22 5.49
N LEU A 250 0.66 -19.11 4.78
CA LEU A 250 0.94 -17.86 4.04
C LEU A 250 -0.04 -17.66 2.89
N PRO A 251 -0.60 -16.46 2.72
CA PRO A 251 -1.64 -16.16 1.74
C PRO A 251 -1.04 -15.97 0.35
N ILE A 252 -0.57 -17.06 -0.24
CA ILE A 252 -0.01 -17.08 -1.60
C ILE A 252 -1.12 -17.47 -2.58
N PRO A 253 -1.40 -16.66 -3.61
CA PRO A 253 -2.40 -17.01 -4.63
C PRO A 253 -2.13 -18.40 -5.23
N PRO A 254 -3.13 -19.30 -5.30
CA PRO A 254 -2.93 -20.63 -5.89
C PRO A 254 -2.42 -20.60 -7.34
N ALA A 255 -2.90 -19.64 -8.13
CA ALA A 255 -2.45 -19.44 -9.51
C ALA A 255 -0.96 -19.04 -9.58
N LEU A 256 -0.46 -18.27 -8.60
CA LEU A 256 0.95 -17.94 -8.49
C LEU A 256 1.80 -19.17 -8.22
N LYS A 257 1.41 -20.00 -7.23
CA LYS A 257 2.10 -21.27 -6.92
C LYS A 257 2.14 -22.21 -8.15
N ALA A 258 1.03 -22.26 -8.90
CA ALA A 258 0.94 -23.09 -10.11
C ALA A 258 1.83 -22.56 -11.24
N TRP A 259 1.96 -21.24 -11.37
CA TRP A 259 2.76 -20.61 -12.44
C TRP A 259 4.27 -20.72 -12.17
N VAL A 260 4.75 -20.20 -11.04
CA VAL A 260 6.19 -20.05 -10.79
C VAL A 260 6.77 -21.14 -9.88
N GLY A 261 5.93 -22.06 -9.39
CA GLY A 261 6.30 -23.10 -8.44
C GLY A 261 6.36 -22.60 -6.99
N PRO A 262 6.36 -23.53 -6.01
CA PRO A 262 6.17 -23.19 -4.59
C PRO A 262 7.31 -22.37 -3.99
N LYS A 263 8.54 -22.55 -4.46
CA LYS A 263 9.71 -21.85 -3.91
C LYS A 263 9.71 -20.37 -4.30
N LEU A 264 9.52 -20.06 -5.60
CA LEU A 264 9.53 -18.68 -6.09
C LEU A 264 8.25 -17.94 -5.64
N ALA A 265 7.11 -18.63 -5.56
CA ALA A 265 5.89 -18.07 -5.03
C ALA A 265 6.02 -17.67 -3.55
N LEU A 266 6.74 -18.46 -2.74
CA LEU A 266 7.06 -18.14 -1.37
C LEU A 266 7.96 -16.90 -1.28
N ASP A 267 8.99 -16.84 -2.10
CA ASP A 267 9.91 -15.70 -2.17
C ASP A 267 9.16 -14.40 -2.51
N TRP A 268 8.29 -14.43 -3.53
CA TRP A 268 7.48 -13.28 -3.90
C TRP A 268 6.44 -12.89 -2.83
N CYS A 269 5.88 -13.86 -2.11
CA CYS A 269 4.98 -13.58 -1.00
C CYS A 269 5.70 -12.87 0.15
N LEU A 270 6.89 -13.29 0.51
CA LEU A 270 7.64 -12.75 1.63
C LEU A 270 8.30 -11.40 1.31
N TYR A 271 8.85 -11.26 0.08
CA TYR A 271 9.77 -10.17 -0.27
C TYR A 271 9.37 -9.38 -1.52
N GLY A 272 8.24 -9.71 -2.16
CA GLY A 272 7.83 -9.09 -3.42
C GLY A 272 7.43 -7.63 -3.30
N GLY A 273 6.87 -7.25 -2.16
CA GLY A 273 6.41 -5.89 -1.88
C GLY A 273 5.20 -5.42 -2.70
N GLU A 274 4.75 -4.23 -2.39
CA GLU A 274 3.69 -3.48 -3.09
C GLU A 274 2.31 -4.18 -3.14
N ASP A 275 2.04 -5.14 -2.24
CA ASP A 275 0.72 -5.74 -2.10
C ASP A 275 -0.23 -4.84 -1.27
N PHE A 276 0.31 -3.96 -0.42
CA PHE A 276 -0.41 -2.97 0.39
C PHE A 276 -1.54 -3.56 1.24
N GLU A 277 -1.37 -4.81 1.66
CA GLU A 277 -2.25 -5.45 2.63
C GLU A 277 -1.87 -5.04 4.06
N LEU A 278 -2.80 -5.13 5.01
CA LEU A 278 -2.47 -4.93 6.42
C LEU A 278 -1.97 -6.24 7.04
N VAL A 279 -0.93 -6.10 7.85
CA VAL A 279 -0.43 -7.14 8.77
C VAL A 279 -0.75 -6.70 10.19
N LEU A 280 -1.51 -7.52 10.91
CA LEU A 280 -2.04 -7.21 12.23
C LEU A 280 -1.57 -8.25 13.23
N CYS A 281 -1.13 -7.81 14.42
CA CYS A 281 -0.95 -8.70 15.58
C CYS A 281 -2.04 -8.36 16.60
N LEU A 282 -2.90 -9.33 16.93
CA LEU A 282 -4.05 -9.11 17.79
C LEU A 282 -4.47 -10.39 18.53
N PRO A 283 -5.29 -10.30 19.60
CA PRO A 283 -5.79 -11.48 20.32
C PRO A 283 -6.52 -12.46 19.38
N PRO A 284 -6.42 -13.78 19.62
CA PRO A 284 -6.99 -14.81 18.73
C PRO A 284 -8.50 -14.68 18.50
N ASP A 285 -9.27 -14.32 19.53
CA ASP A 285 -10.72 -14.12 19.44
C ASP A 285 -11.07 -12.91 18.56
N ARG A 286 -10.27 -11.85 18.61
CA ARG A 286 -10.41 -10.67 17.75
C ARG A 286 -10.02 -10.97 16.31
N ALA A 287 -8.99 -11.76 16.09
CA ALA A 287 -8.64 -12.23 14.75
C ALA A 287 -9.78 -13.07 14.13
N ALA A 288 -10.36 -14.00 14.89
CA ALA A 288 -11.48 -14.81 14.45
C ALA A 288 -12.72 -13.96 14.08
N ALA A 289 -12.95 -12.85 14.80
CA ALA A 289 -14.02 -11.90 14.51
C ALA A 289 -13.75 -11.01 13.29
N LEU A 290 -12.47 -10.75 12.97
CA LEU A 290 -12.06 -9.87 11.86
C LEU A 290 -12.02 -10.59 10.52
N LEU A 291 -11.47 -11.80 10.49
CA LEU A 291 -11.17 -12.56 9.25
C LEU A 291 -12.33 -12.64 8.26
N PRO A 292 -13.59 -12.93 8.66
CA PRO A 292 -14.70 -13.03 7.71
C PRO A 292 -14.97 -11.75 6.92
N ASP A 293 -14.58 -10.60 7.45
CA ASP A 293 -14.80 -9.29 6.83
C ASP A 293 -13.62 -8.85 5.94
N CYS A 294 -12.47 -9.54 6.01
CA CYS A 294 -11.28 -9.21 5.22
C CYS A 294 -11.26 -9.85 3.82
N GLY A 295 -12.17 -10.80 3.57
CA GLY A 295 -12.24 -11.56 2.32
C GLY A 295 -11.52 -12.92 2.38
N ASP A 296 -11.67 -13.72 1.32
CA ASP A 296 -11.24 -15.13 1.27
C ASP A 296 -9.71 -15.34 1.35
N ALA A 297 -8.95 -14.29 1.09
CA ALA A 297 -7.48 -14.33 1.10
C ALA A 297 -6.87 -14.02 2.45
N ALA A 298 -7.67 -13.50 3.40
CA ALA A 298 -7.19 -13.19 4.73
C ALA A 298 -6.87 -14.47 5.53
N ALA A 299 -5.75 -14.46 6.24
CA ALA A 299 -5.28 -15.65 6.95
C ALA A 299 -4.56 -15.31 8.27
N ILE A 300 -4.66 -16.23 9.24
CA ILE A 300 -3.75 -16.26 10.38
C ILE A 300 -2.46 -16.93 9.91
N LEU A 301 -1.36 -16.19 9.96
CA LEU A 301 -0.04 -16.65 9.51
C LEU A 301 0.72 -17.45 10.57
N GLY A 302 0.44 -17.18 11.84
CA GLY A 302 1.18 -17.72 12.96
C GLY A 302 0.93 -16.94 14.25
N THR A 303 1.88 -17.04 15.18
CA THR A 303 1.77 -16.49 16.54
C THR A 303 2.94 -15.59 16.90
N VAL A 304 2.65 -14.59 17.73
CA VAL A 304 3.67 -13.78 18.40
C VAL A 304 4.17 -14.53 19.63
N GLU A 305 5.49 -14.61 19.78
CA GLU A 305 6.15 -15.35 20.87
C GLU A 305 7.05 -14.43 21.69
N ALA A 306 7.39 -14.89 22.91
CA ALA A 306 8.45 -14.26 23.67
C ALA A 306 9.81 -14.47 22.98
N GLY A 307 10.70 -13.49 23.08
CA GLY A 307 12.00 -13.51 22.41
C GLY A 307 12.10 -12.45 21.33
N ARG A 308 12.98 -12.63 20.33
CA ARG A 308 13.19 -11.66 19.25
C ARG A 308 13.37 -12.32 17.88
N GLU A 309 13.34 -13.62 17.81
CA GLU A 309 13.51 -14.34 16.55
C GLU A 309 12.18 -14.43 15.81
N VAL A 310 12.21 -14.20 14.51
CA VAL A 310 11.08 -14.42 13.62
C VAL A 310 11.38 -15.63 12.76
N LEU A 311 10.59 -16.70 12.95
CA LEU A 311 10.84 -18.00 12.35
C LEU A 311 9.72 -18.36 11.37
N LEU A 312 10.09 -18.81 10.18
CA LEU A 312 9.20 -19.49 9.25
C LEU A 312 9.34 -21.01 9.47
N VAL A 313 8.24 -21.67 9.82
CA VAL A 313 8.21 -23.11 10.18
C VAL A 313 7.54 -23.90 9.06
N GLU A 314 8.11 -25.03 8.70
CA GLU A 314 7.55 -25.99 7.75
C GLU A 314 7.30 -27.34 8.46
N GLY A 315 6.03 -27.71 8.64
CA GLY A 315 5.65 -28.99 9.26
C GLY A 315 6.02 -29.09 10.74
N SER A 316 6.97 -29.99 11.10
CA SER A 316 7.43 -30.16 12.49
C SER A 316 8.41 -29.05 12.92
N GLU A 317 8.51 -28.82 14.24
CA GLU A 317 9.34 -27.75 14.85
C GLU A 317 10.83 -27.78 14.49
N ASP A 318 11.34 -28.89 14.01
CA ASP A 318 12.77 -29.09 13.68
C ASP A 318 13.18 -28.43 12.34
N SER A 319 12.21 -27.94 11.53
CA SER A 319 12.48 -27.28 10.25
C SER A 319 12.02 -25.82 10.30
N SER A 320 12.80 -24.96 10.93
CA SER A 320 12.54 -23.52 10.99
C SER A 320 13.63 -22.74 10.26
N LEU A 321 13.20 -21.72 9.49
CA LEU A 321 14.06 -20.79 8.79
C LEU A 321 13.93 -19.40 9.42
N PRO A 322 15.00 -18.75 9.89
CA PRO A 322 14.91 -17.39 10.40
C PRO A 322 14.62 -16.42 9.26
N LEU A 323 13.64 -15.54 9.46
CA LEU A 323 13.45 -14.38 8.60
C LEU A 323 14.35 -13.25 9.11
N THR A 324 15.12 -12.66 8.21
CA THR A 324 16.09 -11.61 8.51
C THR A 324 15.97 -10.44 7.56
N TRP A 325 16.50 -9.29 7.96
CA TRP A 325 16.51 -8.06 7.15
C TRP A 325 17.30 -8.19 5.84
N ASP A 326 18.27 -9.13 5.78
CA ASP A 326 19.17 -9.27 4.60
C ASP A 326 18.42 -9.65 3.32
N SER A 327 17.22 -10.24 3.45
CA SER A 327 16.37 -10.62 2.30
C SER A 327 15.28 -9.58 2.00
N CYS A 328 15.09 -8.61 2.89
CA CYS A 328 14.06 -7.57 2.71
C CYS A 328 14.51 -6.49 1.75
N PHE A 329 13.53 -5.86 1.08
CA PHE A 329 13.81 -4.74 0.20
C PHE A 329 14.42 -3.55 0.97
N GLN A 330 15.43 -2.92 0.41
CA GLN A 330 16.05 -1.70 0.90
C GLN A 330 16.44 -0.80 -0.29
N HIS A 331 16.25 0.49 -0.17
CA HIS A 331 16.65 1.45 -1.20
C HIS A 331 18.16 1.66 -1.30
N PHE A 332 18.91 1.34 -0.22
CA PHE A 332 20.35 1.56 -0.12
C PHE A 332 21.05 0.40 0.55
#